data_fb42b23a620d56e3a781a846065ee437
#
_entry.id   fb42b23a620d56e3a781a846065ee437
#
_cell.length_a   1.000
_cell.length_b   1.000
_cell.length_c   1.000
_cell.angle_alpha   90.00
_cell.angle_beta   90.00
_cell.angle_gamma   90.00
#
_symmetry.space_group_name_H-M   'P 1'
#
loop_
_entity.id
_entity.type
_entity.pdbx_description
1 polymer ?
#
loop_
_entity_poly.entity_id
_entity_poly.type
_entity_poly.pdbx_seq_one_letter_code
_entity_poly.pdbx_strand_id
1 'polypeptide(L)'
;MFRKNAGDILVPETQGRKVIVCHQVNCKGVMGAGLAKQIRDTCPGVFESYRCEVMRITAARYSSGNPAVGLGNVLFCSVKEKGFTVANLFAQDGYGRGRQYTDYDALRKCLTLVHRYAVTSKADIIRIPYKMGCGLAGGDWGVVLPILQTTLSGPYTVQVFERN
;
A
#
# COMPACT_ATOMS: atom_id res chain seq x y z
N MET A 1 -0.64 -18.14 -1.85
CA MET A 1 -1.08 -18.68 -0.55
C MET A 1 -1.12 -17.54 0.48
N PHE A 2 -2.18 -17.48 1.28
CA PHE A 2 -2.33 -16.47 2.32
C PHE A 2 -1.91 -17.06 3.66
N ARG A 3 -1.06 -16.34 4.40
CA ARG A 3 -0.62 -16.72 5.75
C ARG A 3 -0.86 -15.58 6.73
N LYS A 4 -1.32 -15.91 7.93
CA LYS A 4 -1.42 -14.97 9.05
C LYS A 4 -0.07 -14.88 9.76
N ASN A 5 0.41 -13.65 9.95
CA ASN A 5 1.65 -13.38 10.67
C ASN A 5 1.38 -12.39 11.79
N ALA A 6 2.06 -12.58 12.92
CA ALA A 6 2.05 -11.61 14.01
C ALA A 6 3.37 -10.86 14.02
N GLY A 7 3.35 -9.58 14.42
CA GLY A 7 4.55 -8.79 14.59
C GLY A 7 4.62 -7.56 13.72
N ASP A 8 5.83 -7.06 13.51
CA ASP A 8 6.10 -5.84 12.77
C ASP A 8 6.20 -6.14 11.27
N ILE A 9 5.28 -5.59 10.48
CA ILE A 9 5.29 -5.73 9.02
C ILE A 9 6.56 -5.12 8.38
N LEU A 10 7.22 -4.20 9.07
CA LEU A 10 8.44 -3.53 8.60
C LEU A 10 9.71 -4.23 9.05
N VAL A 11 9.62 -5.44 9.59
CA VAL A 11 10.81 -6.23 9.94
C VAL A 11 11.71 -6.40 8.70
N PRO A 12 13.03 -6.11 8.82
CA PRO A 12 13.93 -6.23 7.67
C PRO A 12 13.96 -7.64 7.12
N GLU A 13 14.06 -7.74 5.80
CA GLU A 13 14.30 -9.02 5.14
C GLU A 13 15.81 -9.25 5.06
N THR A 14 16.28 -10.35 5.65
CA THR A 14 17.72 -10.64 5.77
C THR A 14 18.14 -11.93 5.05
N GLN A 15 17.21 -12.66 4.44
CA GLN A 15 17.46 -13.95 3.81
C GLN A 15 17.50 -13.90 2.28
N GLY A 16 17.55 -12.69 1.71
CA GLY A 16 17.65 -12.50 0.26
C GLY A 16 16.37 -12.76 -0.52
N ARG A 17 15.22 -12.94 0.15
CA ARG A 17 13.93 -13.07 -0.53
C ARG A 17 13.50 -11.70 -1.07
N LYS A 18 12.76 -11.69 -2.16
CA LYS A 18 12.15 -10.46 -2.69
C LYS A 18 10.83 -10.22 -2.02
N VAL A 19 10.74 -9.15 -1.24
CA VAL A 19 9.58 -8.82 -0.41
C VAL A 19 9.00 -7.48 -0.83
N ILE A 20 7.68 -7.44 -0.98
CA ILE A 20 6.90 -6.22 -1.21
C ILE A 20 6.05 -5.99 0.03
N VAL A 21 6.16 -4.81 0.64
CA VAL A 21 5.33 -4.37 1.76
C VAL A 21 4.29 -3.38 1.25
N CYS A 22 3.03 -3.74 1.33
CA CYS A 22 1.93 -2.89 0.88
C CYS A 22 1.37 -2.05 2.04
N HIS A 23 0.98 -0.82 1.73
CA HIS A 23 0.14 -0.02 2.60
C HIS A 23 -0.70 0.94 1.77
N GLN A 24 -1.86 1.32 2.30
CA GLN A 24 -2.77 2.26 1.65
C GLN A 24 -2.36 3.69 2.00
N VAL A 25 -2.37 4.56 0.99
CA VAL A 25 -2.04 5.98 1.15
C VAL A 25 -3.14 6.86 0.57
N ASN A 26 -3.22 8.11 1.06
CA ASN A 26 -4.10 9.14 0.51
C ASN A 26 -3.40 9.93 -0.60
N CYS A 27 -4.17 10.74 -1.32
CA CYS A 27 -3.66 11.61 -2.39
C CYS A 27 -3.37 13.04 -1.91
N LYS A 28 -3.22 13.25 -0.59
CA LYS A 28 -3.04 14.58 0.01
C LYS A 28 -1.63 14.84 0.56
N GLY A 29 -0.75 13.85 0.53
CA GLY A 29 0.63 14.01 0.97
C GLY A 29 0.83 13.82 2.47
N VAL A 30 -0.08 13.16 3.16
CA VAL A 30 -0.06 13.00 4.61
C VAL A 30 0.14 11.53 5.00
N MET A 31 1.18 11.26 5.76
CA MET A 31 1.44 9.98 6.44
C MET A 31 1.47 10.23 7.94
N GLY A 32 0.32 10.56 8.53
CA GLY A 32 0.23 11.09 9.88
C GLY A 32 -0.18 10.11 10.97
N ALA A 33 -0.57 8.90 10.63
CA ALA A 33 -1.07 7.93 11.60
C ALA A 33 -0.76 6.49 11.18
N GLY A 34 -0.79 5.58 12.16
CA GLY A 34 -0.68 4.14 11.94
C GLY A 34 0.59 3.71 11.20
N LEU A 35 0.46 2.74 10.32
CA LEU A 35 1.58 2.19 9.55
C LEU A 35 2.23 3.26 8.65
N ALA A 36 1.46 4.14 8.04
CA ALA A 36 2.01 5.20 7.20
C ALA A 36 2.97 6.11 7.98
N LYS A 37 2.61 6.45 9.23
CA LYS A 37 3.50 7.22 10.12
C LYS A 37 4.78 6.46 10.43
N GLN A 38 4.68 5.16 10.70
CA GLN A 38 5.87 4.32 10.94
C GLN A 38 6.79 4.29 9.71
N ILE A 39 6.23 4.17 8.51
CA ILE A 39 6.99 4.19 7.26
C ILE A 39 7.68 5.55 7.09
N ARG A 40 6.96 6.64 7.34
CA ARG A 40 7.54 7.98 7.28
C ARG A 40 8.73 8.12 8.23
N ASP A 41 8.60 7.61 9.46
CA ASP A 41 9.60 7.77 10.51
C ASP A 41 10.81 6.85 10.31
N THR A 42 10.61 5.65 9.76
CA THR A 42 11.67 4.64 9.62
C THR A 42 12.21 4.51 8.20
N CYS A 43 11.47 4.97 7.19
CA CYS A 43 11.86 4.92 5.78
C CYS A 43 11.64 6.30 5.15
N PRO A 44 12.43 7.32 5.53
CA PRO A 44 12.16 8.70 5.09
C PRO A 44 12.20 8.89 3.58
N GLY A 45 13.00 8.10 2.85
CA GLY A 45 13.02 8.13 1.39
C GLY A 45 11.69 7.75 0.76
N VAL A 46 10.93 6.84 1.38
CA VAL A 46 9.59 6.49 0.92
C VAL A 46 8.65 7.68 1.03
N PHE A 47 8.68 8.38 2.16
CA PHE A 47 7.84 9.57 2.37
C PHE A 47 8.19 10.68 1.38
N GLU A 48 9.45 10.93 1.13
CA GLU A 48 9.91 11.91 0.14
C GLU A 48 9.38 11.59 -1.27
N SER A 49 9.53 10.35 -1.72
CA SER A 49 9.04 9.90 -3.01
C SER A 49 7.52 9.99 -3.11
N TYR A 50 6.82 9.63 -2.03
CA TYR A 50 5.37 9.74 -1.95
C TYR A 50 4.90 11.19 -2.09
N ARG A 51 5.54 12.13 -1.38
CA ARG A 51 5.20 13.55 -1.48
C ARG A 51 5.40 14.09 -2.90
N CYS A 52 6.50 13.73 -3.55
CA CYS A 52 6.75 14.12 -4.94
C CYS A 52 5.67 13.59 -5.88
N GLU A 53 5.24 12.34 -5.69
CA GLU A 53 4.17 11.75 -6.50
C GLU A 53 2.83 12.47 -6.25
N VAL A 54 2.52 12.84 -5.02
CA VAL A 54 1.29 13.62 -4.72
C VAL A 54 1.33 14.99 -5.38
N MET A 55 2.47 15.65 -5.41
CA MET A 55 2.62 16.94 -6.12
C MET A 55 2.33 16.77 -7.60
N ARG A 56 2.84 15.70 -8.24
CA ARG A 56 2.58 15.37 -9.63
C ARG A 56 1.08 15.09 -9.87
N ILE A 57 0.45 14.32 -8.98
CA ILE A 57 -0.99 14.03 -9.04
C ILE A 57 -1.80 15.33 -8.97
N THR A 58 -1.46 16.21 -8.02
CA THR A 58 -2.16 17.50 -7.84
C THR A 58 -2.06 18.34 -9.09
N ALA A 59 -0.88 18.44 -9.68
CA ALA A 59 -0.67 19.20 -10.93
C ALA A 59 -1.47 18.59 -12.09
N ALA A 60 -1.48 17.26 -12.22
CA ALA A 60 -2.21 16.56 -13.26
C ALA A 60 -3.74 16.71 -13.10
N ARG A 61 -4.24 16.73 -11.87
CA ARG A 61 -5.66 17.01 -11.59
C ARG A 61 -6.04 18.42 -12.03
N TYR A 62 -5.18 19.38 -11.72
CA TYR A 62 -5.40 20.78 -12.10
C TYR A 62 -5.44 20.93 -13.63
N SER A 63 -4.47 20.39 -14.34
CA SER A 63 -4.37 20.54 -15.80
C SER A 63 -5.43 19.76 -16.58
N SER A 64 -5.86 18.59 -16.07
CA SER A 64 -6.86 17.75 -16.74
C SER A 64 -8.30 18.04 -16.29
N GLY A 65 -8.49 18.68 -15.16
CA GLY A 65 -9.81 18.84 -14.53
C GLY A 65 -10.39 17.53 -13.97
N ASN A 66 -9.60 16.46 -13.90
CA ASN A 66 -10.06 15.16 -13.45
C ASN A 66 -9.62 14.93 -11.98
N PRO A 67 -10.55 14.93 -11.01
CA PRO A 67 -10.21 14.73 -9.59
C PRO A 67 -9.83 13.30 -9.24
N ALA A 68 -9.98 12.35 -10.15
CA ALA A 68 -9.66 10.95 -9.91
C ALA A 68 -8.23 10.57 -10.31
N VAL A 69 -7.47 11.48 -10.92
CA VAL A 69 -6.07 11.21 -11.26
C VAL A 69 -5.31 10.78 -9.99
N GLY A 70 -4.54 9.72 -10.10
CA GLY A 70 -3.76 9.14 -8.99
C GLY A 70 -4.47 7.99 -8.29
N LEU A 71 -5.79 8.01 -8.15
CA LEU A 71 -6.54 6.90 -7.55
C LEU A 71 -6.37 5.62 -8.39
N GLY A 72 -6.02 4.54 -7.72
CA GLY A 72 -5.75 3.25 -8.35
C GLY A 72 -4.30 3.04 -8.78
N ASN A 73 -3.43 4.03 -8.63
CA ASN A 73 -2.01 3.91 -8.93
C ASN A 73 -1.23 3.39 -7.73
N VAL A 74 -0.04 2.85 -8.00
CA VAL A 74 0.88 2.36 -6.97
C VAL A 74 2.25 2.98 -7.21
N LEU A 75 2.86 3.49 -6.14
CA LEU A 75 4.24 3.95 -6.15
C LEU A 75 5.10 2.92 -5.43
N PHE A 76 6.04 2.32 -6.15
CA PHE A 76 6.96 1.33 -5.59
C PHE A 76 8.27 2.02 -5.20
N CYS A 77 8.71 1.82 -3.96
CA CYS A 77 9.93 2.41 -3.43
C CYS A 77 10.82 1.32 -2.83
N SER A 78 12.01 1.13 -3.37
CA SER A 78 12.99 0.20 -2.81
C SER A 78 13.59 0.78 -1.53
N VAL A 79 13.63 -0.02 -0.47
CA VAL A 79 14.25 0.33 0.82
C VAL A 79 15.40 -0.64 1.04
N LYS A 80 16.56 -0.34 0.48
CA LYS A 80 17.72 -1.23 0.44
C LYS A 80 18.17 -1.65 1.83
N GLU A 81 18.22 -0.73 2.77
CA GLU A 81 18.64 -0.97 4.15
C GLU A 81 17.72 -1.90 4.93
N LYS A 82 16.49 -2.08 4.46
CA LYS A 82 15.51 -2.99 5.05
C LYS A 82 15.32 -4.28 4.25
N GLY A 83 15.81 -4.30 3.01
CA GLY A 83 15.70 -5.47 2.14
C GLY A 83 14.32 -5.71 1.52
N PHE A 84 13.45 -4.70 1.50
CA PHE A 84 12.14 -4.82 0.88
C PHE A 84 11.80 -3.61 -0.01
N THR A 85 10.76 -3.75 -0.79
CA THR A 85 10.14 -2.67 -1.57
C THR A 85 8.81 -2.30 -0.93
N VAL A 86 8.56 -1.01 -0.73
CA VAL A 86 7.25 -0.52 -0.26
C VAL A 86 6.38 -0.21 -1.46
N ALA A 87 5.18 -0.75 -1.47
CA ALA A 87 4.14 -0.42 -2.44
C ALA A 87 3.14 0.51 -1.78
N ASN A 88 3.10 1.76 -2.23
CA ASN A 88 2.17 2.78 -1.75
C ASN A 88 0.94 2.76 -2.64
N LEU A 89 -0.18 2.25 -2.10
CA LEU A 89 -1.42 2.06 -2.81
C LEU A 89 -2.31 3.29 -2.66
N PHE A 90 -2.50 4.04 -3.74
CA PHE A 90 -3.38 5.22 -3.74
C PHE A 90 -4.85 4.78 -3.83
N ALA A 91 -5.37 4.22 -2.74
CA ALA A 91 -6.72 3.68 -2.66
C ALA A 91 -7.67 4.52 -1.82
N GLN A 92 -7.28 5.74 -1.47
CA GLN A 92 -8.12 6.75 -0.85
C GLN A 92 -7.69 8.13 -1.32
N ASP A 93 -8.63 9.04 -1.48
CA ASP A 93 -8.31 10.41 -1.86
C ASP A 93 -7.93 11.24 -0.64
N GLY A 94 -8.87 11.43 0.27
CA GLY A 94 -8.68 12.19 1.50
C GLY A 94 -8.34 11.31 2.69
N TYR A 95 -8.35 11.93 3.86
CA TYR A 95 -8.12 11.26 5.14
C TYR A 95 -8.92 11.98 6.23
N GLY A 96 -9.10 11.31 7.37
CA GLY A 96 -9.84 11.85 8.50
C GLY A 96 -10.53 10.75 9.28
N ARG A 97 -11.64 11.11 9.93
CA ARG A 97 -12.43 10.20 10.76
C ARG A 97 -13.90 10.31 10.41
N GLY A 98 -14.67 9.29 10.78
CA GLY A 98 -16.13 9.33 10.73
C GLY A 98 -16.74 9.09 9.37
N ARG A 99 -15.95 8.67 8.37
CA ARG A 99 -16.48 8.30 7.05
C ARG A 99 -15.57 7.28 6.39
N GLN A 100 -16.06 6.66 5.33
CA GLN A 100 -15.25 5.78 4.50
C GLN A 100 -14.45 6.62 3.50
N TYR A 101 -13.13 6.61 3.62
CA TYR A 101 -12.19 7.19 2.65
C TYR A 101 -11.68 6.14 1.67
N THR A 102 -11.63 4.87 2.08
CA THR A 102 -11.19 3.77 1.22
C THR A 102 -12.10 3.66 -0.01
N ASP A 103 -11.47 3.71 -1.19
CA ASP A 103 -12.13 3.49 -2.47
C ASP A 103 -11.83 2.06 -2.91
N TYR A 104 -12.82 1.18 -2.87
CA TYR A 104 -12.64 -0.24 -3.17
C TYR A 104 -12.25 -0.50 -4.62
N ASP A 105 -12.76 0.29 -5.56
CA ASP A 105 -12.38 0.15 -6.97
C ASP A 105 -10.92 0.56 -7.19
N ALA A 106 -10.48 1.64 -6.57
CA ALA A 106 -9.09 2.06 -6.58
C ALA A 106 -8.19 1.00 -5.93
N LEU A 107 -8.62 0.43 -4.80
CA LEU A 107 -7.88 -0.64 -4.13
C LEU A 107 -7.70 -1.86 -5.03
N ARG A 108 -8.74 -2.28 -5.73
CA ARG A 108 -8.67 -3.39 -6.68
C ARG A 108 -7.67 -3.10 -7.80
N LYS A 109 -7.67 -1.89 -8.35
CA LYS A 109 -6.70 -1.48 -9.37
C LYS A 109 -5.28 -1.49 -8.83
N CYS A 110 -5.07 -0.95 -7.63
CA CYS A 110 -3.76 -0.97 -6.97
C CYS A 110 -3.24 -2.40 -6.81
N LEU A 111 -4.07 -3.29 -6.30
CA LEU A 111 -3.66 -4.68 -6.04
C LEU A 111 -3.38 -5.44 -7.34
N THR A 112 -4.10 -5.13 -8.42
CA THR A 112 -3.78 -5.67 -9.74
C THR A 112 -2.39 -5.23 -10.20
N LEU A 113 -2.01 -3.98 -9.95
CA LEU A 113 -0.67 -3.48 -10.26
C LEU A 113 0.40 -4.13 -9.38
N VAL A 114 0.11 -4.34 -8.09
CA VAL A 114 1.01 -5.06 -7.19
C VAL A 114 1.23 -6.49 -7.68
N HIS A 115 0.16 -7.17 -8.08
CA HIS A 115 0.25 -8.53 -8.64
C HIS A 115 1.19 -8.56 -9.87
N ARG A 116 0.97 -7.65 -10.83
CA ARG A 116 1.81 -7.58 -12.04
C ARG A 116 3.27 -7.33 -11.70
N TYR A 117 3.53 -6.39 -10.80
CA TYR A 117 4.88 -6.09 -10.34
C TYR A 117 5.52 -7.31 -9.66
N ALA A 118 4.77 -7.99 -8.80
CA ALA A 118 5.25 -9.18 -8.09
C ALA A 118 5.63 -10.30 -9.07
N VAL A 119 4.81 -10.55 -10.08
CA VAL A 119 5.09 -11.58 -11.10
C VAL A 119 6.31 -11.19 -11.93
N THR A 120 6.37 -9.96 -12.43
CA THR A 120 7.45 -9.48 -13.29
C THR A 120 8.79 -9.46 -12.55
N SER A 121 8.80 -9.02 -11.29
CA SER A 121 10.01 -8.94 -10.46
C SER A 121 10.38 -10.27 -9.79
N LYS A 122 9.54 -11.30 -9.93
CA LYS A 122 9.69 -12.60 -9.27
C LYS A 122 9.74 -12.45 -7.75
N ALA A 123 8.81 -11.68 -7.19
CA ALA A 123 8.69 -11.52 -5.75
C ALA A 123 8.34 -12.85 -5.08
N ASP A 124 8.91 -13.06 -3.89
CA ASP A 124 8.65 -14.26 -3.09
C ASP A 124 7.50 -14.04 -2.11
N ILE A 125 7.39 -12.82 -1.58
CA ILE A 125 6.47 -12.48 -0.49
C ILE A 125 5.85 -11.12 -0.75
N ILE A 126 4.53 -11.03 -0.50
CA ILE A 126 3.79 -9.76 -0.40
C ILE A 126 3.27 -9.68 1.04
N ARG A 127 3.66 -8.61 1.76
CA ARG A 127 3.17 -8.33 3.11
C ARG A 127 2.03 -7.34 3.05
N ILE A 128 0.91 -7.69 3.67
CA ILE A 128 -0.30 -6.88 3.75
C ILE A 128 -0.62 -6.61 5.22
N PRO A 129 -0.87 -5.37 5.63
CA PRO A 129 -1.31 -5.11 6.99
C PRO A 129 -2.72 -5.64 7.22
N TYR A 130 -2.94 -6.34 8.32
CA TYR A 130 -4.27 -6.77 8.71
C TYR A 130 -5.20 -5.56 8.81
N LYS A 131 -6.40 -5.69 8.26
CA LYS A 131 -7.39 -4.59 8.15
C LYS A 131 -6.86 -3.36 7.39
N MET A 132 -6.02 -3.57 6.38
CA MET A 132 -5.58 -2.48 5.50
C MET A 132 -6.79 -1.70 4.98
N GLY A 133 -6.77 -0.37 5.13
CA GLY A 133 -7.83 0.52 4.69
C GLY A 133 -9.08 0.53 5.59
N CYS A 134 -9.06 -0.20 6.73
CA CYS A 134 -10.23 -0.41 7.59
C CYS A 134 -10.14 0.31 8.94
N GLY A 135 -9.02 0.99 9.23
CA GLY A 135 -8.88 1.83 10.42
C GLY A 135 -9.52 3.20 10.20
N LEU A 136 -8.73 4.25 10.27
CA LEU A 136 -9.22 5.63 10.05
C LEU A 136 -9.87 5.81 8.68
N ALA A 137 -9.41 5.08 7.66
CA ALA A 137 -9.99 5.15 6.32
C ALA A 137 -11.39 4.52 6.20
N GLY A 138 -11.86 3.82 7.23
CA GLY A 138 -13.25 3.42 7.37
C GLY A 138 -13.71 2.29 6.47
N GLY A 139 -12.81 1.55 5.85
CA GLY A 139 -13.18 0.39 5.04
C GLY A 139 -13.64 -0.80 5.89
N ASP A 140 -14.29 -1.75 5.24
CA ASP A 140 -14.77 -3.00 5.84
C ASP A 140 -13.84 -4.15 5.42
N TRP A 141 -13.24 -4.82 6.40
CA TRP A 141 -12.36 -5.96 6.11
C TRP A 141 -13.07 -7.10 5.40
N GLY A 142 -14.38 -7.27 5.66
CA GLY A 142 -15.21 -8.23 4.93
C GLY A 142 -15.33 -7.92 3.43
N VAL A 143 -15.05 -6.69 3.02
CA VAL A 143 -14.99 -6.28 1.61
C VAL A 143 -13.54 -6.33 1.10
N VAL A 144 -12.60 -5.85 1.88
CA VAL A 144 -11.18 -5.77 1.49
C VAL A 144 -10.55 -7.15 1.32
N LEU A 145 -10.81 -8.07 2.26
CA LEU A 145 -10.19 -9.40 2.22
C LEU A 145 -10.52 -10.16 0.93
N PRO A 146 -11.78 -10.23 0.46
CA PRO A 146 -12.09 -10.86 -0.82
C PRO A 146 -11.39 -10.19 -2.01
N ILE A 147 -11.23 -8.87 -1.98
CA ILE A 147 -10.47 -8.15 -3.03
C ILE A 147 -9.02 -8.62 -3.04
N LEU A 148 -8.38 -8.71 -1.87
CA LEU A 148 -7.02 -9.24 -1.75
C LEU A 148 -6.91 -10.67 -2.30
N GLN A 149 -7.84 -11.53 -1.89
CA GLN A 149 -7.81 -12.95 -2.27
C GLN A 149 -8.02 -13.17 -3.76
N THR A 150 -8.82 -12.34 -4.42
CA THR A 150 -9.09 -12.46 -5.86
C THR A 150 -8.00 -11.83 -6.73
N THR A 151 -7.32 -10.78 -6.24
CA THR A 151 -6.31 -10.06 -7.02
C THR A 151 -4.90 -10.62 -6.81
N LEU A 152 -4.58 -11.05 -5.59
CA LEU A 152 -3.23 -11.52 -5.23
C LEU A 152 -3.17 -13.04 -5.27
N SER A 153 -3.31 -13.60 -6.46
CA SER A 153 -3.17 -15.04 -6.71
C SER A 153 -2.04 -15.26 -7.72
N GLY A 154 -0.92 -15.80 -7.25
CA GLY A 154 0.29 -15.95 -8.07
C GLY A 154 1.36 -16.76 -7.36
N PRO A 155 2.57 -16.85 -7.96
CA PRO A 155 3.67 -17.70 -7.44
C PRO A 155 4.42 -17.04 -6.27
N TYR A 156 3.72 -16.41 -5.37
CA TYR A 156 4.24 -15.75 -4.18
C TYR A 156 3.37 -16.07 -2.99
N THR A 157 3.90 -15.84 -1.78
CA THR A 157 3.14 -15.98 -0.54
C THR A 157 2.64 -14.60 -0.12
N VAL A 158 1.36 -14.50 0.22
CA VAL A 158 0.79 -13.31 0.84
C VAL A 158 0.78 -13.49 2.36
N GLN A 159 1.49 -12.63 3.07
CA GLN A 159 1.54 -12.63 4.53
C GLN A 159 0.71 -11.45 5.03
N VAL A 160 -0.35 -11.75 5.79
CA VAL A 160 -1.18 -10.73 6.42
C VAL A 160 -0.67 -10.52 7.84
N PHE A 161 -0.13 -9.34 8.11
CA PHE A 161 0.50 -9.02 9.39
C PHE A 161 -0.49 -8.35 10.33
N GLU A 162 -0.70 -8.97 11.47
CA GLU A 162 -1.44 -8.37 12.58
C GLU A 162 -0.44 -7.93 13.65
N ARG A 163 -0.50 -6.66 14.02
CA ARG A 163 0.38 -6.10 15.04
C ARG A 163 0.01 -6.65 16.42
N ASN A 164 1.02 -7.05 17.17
CA ASN A 164 0.86 -7.51 18.55
C ASN A 164 0.45 -6.38 19.50
#